data_79fc352bdcbcc862164f91699600f888
#
_entry.id   79fc352bdcbcc862164f91699600f888
#
_cell.length_a   1.000
_cell.length_b   1.000
_cell.length_c   1.000
_cell.angle_alpha   90.00
_cell.angle_beta   90.00
_cell.angle_gamma   90.00
#
_symmetry.space_group_name_H-M   'P 1'
#
loop_
_entity.id
_entity.type
_entity.pdbx_description
1 polymer ?
#
loop_
_entity_poly.entity_id
_entity_poly.type
_entity_poly.pdbx_seq_one_letter_code
_entity_poly.pdbx_strand_id
1 'polypeptide(L)'
;TSGWLAIDTETKKPKIIDGIHAEMFVHLKDKQAMKESPERLPPTTAGESFTTHSGYFDFDLNRHVTSTRYIDWMMDTFPFDFHKLHFPKKISVNFMKETLPGDSIHIVRSVTNGCWSMQVYLYRR
;
A
#
# COMPACT_ATOMS: atom_id res chain seq x y z
N THR A 1 -4.48 6.22 10.80
CA THR A 1 -5.84 5.74 10.45
C THR A 1 -5.74 4.73 9.33
N SER A 2 -6.45 3.64 9.42
CA SER A 2 -6.51 2.61 8.37
C SER A 2 -7.96 2.20 8.13
N GLY A 3 -8.31 1.95 6.87
CA GLY A 3 -9.57 1.35 6.46
C GLY A 3 -9.33 -0.12 6.08
N TRP A 4 -10.17 -1.00 6.56
CA TRP A 4 -10.11 -2.44 6.28
C TRP A 4 -11.37 -2.88 5.55
N LEU A 5 -11.18 -3.77 4.60
CA LEU A 5 -12.27 -4.36 3.84
C LEU A 5 -12.23 -5.86 4.03
N ALA A 6 -13.34 -6.44 4.50
CA ALA A 6 -13.49 -7.88 4.50
C ALA A 6 -13.77 -8.37 3.08
N ILE A 7 -13.08 -9.41 2.67
CA ILE A 7 -13.22 -10.02 1.34
C ILE A 7 -13.59 -11.49 1.54
N ASP A 8 -14.60 -11.92 0.83
CA ASP A 8 -14.95 -13.34 0.73
C ASP A 8 -13.80 -14.11 0.06
N THR A 9 -13.35 -15.19 0.69
CA THR A 9 -12.15 -15.92 0.27
C THR A 9 -12.33 -16.67 -1.06
N GLU A 10 -13.55 -17.04 -1.41
CA GLU A 10 -13.86 -17.79 -2.64
C GLU A 10 -14.16 -16.83 -3.79
N THR A 11 -15.09 -15.91 -3.56
CA THR A 11 -15.56 -15.00 -4.63
C THR A 11 -14.68 -13.78 -4.83
N LYS A 12 -13.76 -13.50 -3.89
CA LYS A 12 -12.88 -12.30 -3.85
C LYS A 12 -13.65 -10.97 -3.87
N LYS A 13 -14.93 -10.99 -3.52
CA LYS A 13 -15.79 -9.79 -3.47
C LYS A 13 -15.83 -9.22 -2.05
N PRO A 14 -16.06 -7.89 -1.91
CA PRO A 14 -16.29 -7.27 -0.62
C PRO A 14 -17.47 -7.95 0.11
N LYS A 15 -17.27 -8.22 1.40
CA LYS A 15 -18.26 -8.83 2.28
C LYS A 15 -18.49 -7.93 3.49
N ILE A 16 -19.77 -7.77 3.86
CA ILE A 16 -20.13 -7.07 5.08
C ILE A 16 -19.80 -7.96 6.29
N ILE A 17 -19.09 -7.39 7.26
CA ILE A 17 -18.86 -8.06 8.56
C ILE A 17 -20.13 -7.87 9.39
N ASP A 18 -20.79 -8.97 9.73
CA ASP A 18 -22.02 -9.01 10.53
C ASP A 18 -21.86 -9.86 11.80
N GLY A 19 -22.85 -9.80 12.68
CA GLY A 19 -22.91 -10.62 13.90
C GLY A 19 -21.76 -10.40 14.88
N ILE A 20 -21.32 -11.48 15.51
CA ILE A 20 -20.29 -11.49 16.56
C ILE A 20 -18.97 -10.82 16.11
N HIS A 21 -18.63 -10.94 14.84
CA HIS A 21 -17.41 -10.33 14.30
C HIS A 21 -17.51 -8.80 14.24
N ALA A 22 -18.71 -8.25 14.01
CA ALA A 22 -18.91 -6.79 14.02
C ALA A 22 -18.78 -6.23 15.44
N GLU A 23 -19.25 -6.95 16.46
CA GLU A 23 -19.17 -6.55 17.85
C GLU A 23 -17.73 -6.39 18.35
N MET A 24 -16.79 -7.17 17.85
CA MET A 24 -15.37 -7.07 18.22
C MET A 24 -14.76 -5.70 17.88
N PHE A 25 -15.32 -4.98 16.93
CA PHE A 25 -14.82 -3.69 16.47
C PHE A 25 -15.60 -2.48 16.99
N VAL A 26 -16.74 -2.70 17.67
CA VAL A 26 -17.62 -1.61 18.14
C VAL A 26 -16.92 -0.64 19.09
N HIS A 27 -16.08 -1.15 20.00
CA HIS A 27 -15.34 -0.31 20.95
C HIS A 27 -14.17 0.47 20.35
N LEU A 28 -13.83 0.21 19.10
CA LEU A 28 -12.82 0.97 18.34
C LEU A 28 -13.44 2.08 17.51
N LYS A 29 -14.77 2.11 17.39
CA LYS A 29 -15.51 3.00 16.51
C LYS A 29 -15.25 4.49 16.77
N ASP A 30 -15.06 4.84 18.04
CA ASP A 30 -14.82 6.22 18.47
C ASP A 30 -13.34 6.54 18.73
N LYS A 31 -12.43 5.56 18.52
CA LYS A 31 -10.99 5.71 18.71
C LYS A 31 -10.30 5.91 17.39
N GLN A 32 -10.02 7.16 17.04
CA GLN A 32 -9.29 7.51 15.83
C GLN A 32 -7.93 8.10 16.20
N ALA A 33 -6.87 7.55 15.61
CA ALA A 33 -5.50 8.08 15.78
C ALA A 33 -5.32 9.41 15.05
N MET A 34 -6.09 9.66 14.00
CA MET A 34 -6.09 10.89 13.21
C MET A 34 -7.53 11.33 12.92
N LYS A 35 -7.73 12.64 12.79
CA LYS A 35 -9.03 13.21 12.44
C LYS A 35 -9.45 12.90 11.00
N GLU A 36 -8.46 12.68 10.13
CA GLU A 36 -8.66 12.41 8.70
C GLU A 36 -9.03 10.95 8.48
N SER A 37 -10.08 10.71 7.72
CA SER A 37 -10.44 9.37 7.27
C SER A 37 -9.51 8.91 6.14
N PRO A 38 -9.32 7.58 5.96
CA PRO A 38 -8.62 7.06 4.79
C PRO A 38 -9.34 7.51 3.51
N GLU A 39 -8.57 7.99 2.55
CA GLU A 39 -9.08 8.46 1.27
C GLU A 39 -8.58 7.58 0.12
N ARG A 40 -9.32 7.56 -0.98
CA ARG A 40 -8.86 6.94 -2.21
C ARG A 40 -7.92 7.90 -2.93
N LEU A 41 -6.66 7.47 -3.09
CA LEU A 41 -5.66 8.26 -3.78
C LEU A 41 -5.88 8.19 -5.31
N PRO A 42 -5.64 9.29 -6.03
CA PRO A 42 -5.67 9.27 -7.49
C PRO A 42 -4.51 8.44 -8.05
N PRO A 43 -4.64 7.83 -9.24
CA PRO A 43 -3.56 7.10 -9.87
C PRO A 43 -2.44 8.05 -10.31
N THR A 44 -1.19 7.56 -10.23
CA THR A 44 -0.01 8.24 -10.76
C THR A 44 0.36 7.59 -12.08
N THR A 45 0.06 8.27 -13.20
CA THR A 45 0.22 7.71 -14.56
C THR A 45 1.41 8.27 -15.32
N ALA A 46 2.02 9.36 -14.84
CA ALA A 46 3.16 10.01 -15.47
C ALA A 46 4.21 10.38 -14.44
N GLY A 47 5.49 10.21 -14.77
CA GLY A 47 6.62 10.49 -13.90
C GLY A 47 7.83 9.63 -14.22
N GLU A 48 8.77 9.59 -13.29
CA GLU A 48 9.94 8.71 -13.38
C GLU A 48 9.53 7.27 -13.12
N SER A 49 10.07 6.35 -13.90
CA SER A 49 9.75 4.91 -13.82
C SER A 49 10.92 4.11 -13.27
N PHE A 50 10.63 3.21 -12.34
CA PHE A 50 11.59 2.31 -11.71
C PHE A 50 11.06 0.88 -11.83
N THR A 51 11.96 -0.08 -11.94
CA THR A 51 11.60 -1.50 -11.98
C THR A 51 12.36 -2.25 -10.90
N THR A 52 11.63 -3.08 -10.17
CA THR A 52 12.20 -3.99 -9.18
C THR A 52 11.49 -5.35 -9.25
N HIS A 53 11.92 -6.30 -8.45
CA HIS A 53 11.35 -7.64 -8.37
C HIS A 53 11.22 -8.04 -6.91
N SER A 54 10.18 -8.79 -6.60
CA SER A 54 10.01 -9.35 -5.27
C SER A 54 11.04 -10.46 -5.02
N GLY A 55 11.71 -10.39 -3.88
CA GLY A 55 12.61 -11.42 -3.39
C GLY A 55 11.94 -12.33 -2.36
N TYR A 56 12.62 -13.40 -1.96
CA TYR A 56 12.12 -14.37 -0.99
C TYR A 56 11.67 -13.72 0.33
N PHE A 57 12.45 -12.77 0.85
CA PHE A 57 12.19 -12.10 2.13
C PHE A 57 11.07 -11.05 2.10
N ASP A 58 10.52 -10.77 0.93
CA ASP A 58 9.37 -9.85 0.81
C ASP A 58 8.05 -10.53 1.17
N PHE A 59 8.03 -11.87 1.20
CA PHE A 59 6.83 -12.66 1.44
C PHE A 59 6.70 -13.10 2.91
N ASP A 60 5.48 -13.06 3.40
CA ASP A 60 5.11 -13.64 4.69
C ASP A 60 4.85 -15.17 4.58
N LEU A 61 4.47 -15.79 5.70
CA LEU A 61 4.14 -17.21 5.77
C LEU A 61 2.95 -17.60 4.88
N ASN A 62 2.06 -16.66 4.57
CA ASN A 62 0.91 -16.85 3.68
C ASN A 62 1.27 -16.63 2.21
N ARG A 63 2.56 -16.39 1.91
CA ARG A 63 3.08 -16.06 0.56
C ARG A 63 2.52 -14.76 -0.01
N HIS A 64 2.12 -13.83 0.85
CA HIS A 64 1.76 -12.49 0.45
C HIS A 64 2.92 -11.53 0.75
N VAL A 65 3.13 -10.57 -0.13
CA VAL A 65 4.06 -9.48 0.13
C VAL A 65 3.54 -8.64 1.28
N THR A 66 4.37 -8.44 2.30
CA THR A 66 3.98 -7.62 3.45
C THR A 66 3.76 -6.17 3.03
N SER A 67 2.78 -5.50 3.64
CA SER A 67 2.42 -4.12 3.28
C SER A 67 3.57 -3.13 3.41
N THR A 68 4.51 -3.36 4.33
CA THR A 68 5.70 -2.54 4.51
C THR A 68 6.64 -2.60 3.30
N ARG A 69 6.73 -3.74 2.61
CA ARG A 69 7.61 -3.89 1.44
C ARG A 69 7.24 -2.97 0.28
N TYR A 70 5.96 -2.71 0.09
CA TYR A 70 5.54 -1.72 -0.92
C TYR A 70 6.07 -0.32 -0.59
N ILE A 71 6.10 0.04 0.70
CA ILE A 71 6.67 1.32 1.15
C ILE A 71 8.19 1.31 0.94
N ASP A 72 8.88 0.22 1.31
CA ASP A 72 10.32 0.08 1.11
C ASP A 72 10.68 0.27 -0.36
N TRP A 73 10.03 -0.44 -1.29
CA TRP A 73 10.28 -0.30 -2.73
C TRP A 73 10.01 1.12 -3.25
N MET A 74 8.99 1.79 -2.75
CA MET A 74 8.72 3.19 -3.10
C MET A 74 9.82 4.10 -2.57
N MET A 75 10.28 3.89 -1.35
CA MET A 75 11.35 4.69 -0.76
C MET A 75 12.69 4.44 -1.46
N ASP A 76 12.98 3.22 -1.89
CA ASP A 76 14.19 2.86 -2.64
C ASP A 76 14.29 3.55 -4.02
N THR A 77 13.20 4.13 -4.52
CA THR A 77 13.25 4.95 -5.74
C THR A 77 13.99 6.28 -5.55
N PHE A 78 14.24 6.71 -4.32
CA PHE A 78 15.01 7.91 -4.02
C PHE A 78 16.48 7.58 -3.79
N PRO A 79 17.41 8.44 -4.23
CA PRO A 79 18.82 8.24 -3.95
C PRO A 79 19.12 8.36 -2.45
N PHE A 80 20.17 7.68 -1.98
CA PHE A 80 20.53 7.67 -0.58
C PHE A 80 20.74 9.07 0.02
N ASP A 81 21.30 10.01 -0.75
CA ASP A 81 21.50 11.40 -0.30
C ASP A 81 20.17 12.15 -0.07
N PHE A 82 19.11 11.78 -0.77
CA PHE A 82 17.78 12.32 -0.48
C PHE A 82 17.34 11.96 0.94
N HIS A 83 17.56 10.72 1.37
CA HIS A 83 17.18 10.24 2.70
C HIS A 83 17.97 10.88 3.85
N LYS A 84 19.17 11.40 3.58
CA LYS A 84 19.95 12.14 4.58
C LYS A 84 19.30 13.48 4.96
N LEU A 85 18.57 14.08 4.02
CA LEU A 85 18.01 15.43 4.16
C LEU A 85 16.50 15.45 4.34
N HIS A 86 15.83 14.34 4.02
CA HIS A 86 14.37 14.26 3.98
C HIS A 86 13.86 13.02 4.70
N PHE A 87 12.73 13.17 5.38
CA PHE A 87 11.97 12.05 5.93
C PHE A 87 10.48 12.30 5.71
N PRO A 88 9.68 11.25 5.51
CA PRO A 88 8.25 11.41 5.28
C PRO A 88 7.55 11.87 6.55
N LYS A 89 6.82 12.97 6.49
CA LYS A 89 5.97 13.46 7.57
C LYS A 89 4.61 12.77 7.60
N LYS A 90 4.11 12.40 6.43
CA LYS A 90 2.82 11.72 6.25
C LYS A 90 2.94 10.78 5.06
N ILE A 91 2.44 9.57 5.24
CA ILE A 91 2.31 8.58 4.16
C ILE A 91 0.86 8.15 4.11
N SER A 92 0.27 8.19 2.91
CA SER A 92 -1.05 7.63 2.62
C SER A 92 -0.90 6.54 1.56
N VAL A 93 -1.46 5.36 1.80
CA VAL A 93 -1.30 4.21 0.90
C VAL A 93 -2.64 3.53 0.67
N ASN A 94 -2.94 3.20 -0.57
CA ASN A 94 -4.03 2.31 -0.93
C ASN A 94 -3.47 1.01 -1.51
N PHE A 95 -3.69 -0.11 -0.83
CA PHE A 95 -3.34 -1.44 -1.31
C PHE A 95 -4.48 -1.97 -2.19
N MET A 96 -4.28 -2.01 -3.50
CA MET A 96 -5.32 -2.35 -4.46
C MET A 96 -5.23 -3.78 -5.00
N LYS A 97 -4.02 -4.35 -5.03
CA LYS A 97 -3.75 -5.67 -5.58
C LYS A 97 -2.54 -6.28 -4.89
N GLU A 98 -2.58 -7.57 -4.64
CA GLU A 98 -1.46 -8.33 -4.09
C GLU A 98 -0.39 -8.63 -5.16
N THR A 99 0.87 -8.60 -4.74
CA THR A 99 2.00 -9.06 -5.54
C THR A 99 2.23 -10.55 -5.27
N LEU A 100 2.41 -11.31 -6.34
CA LEU A 100 2.73 -12.74 -6.28
C LEU A 100 4.21 -12.99 -6.62
N PRO A 101 4.76 -14.15 -6.20
CA PRO A 101 6.10 -14.55 -6.58
C PRO A 101 6.27 -14.54 -8.11
N GLY A 102 7.33 -13.85 -8.59
CA GLY A 102 7.62 -13.72 -10.01
C GLY A 102 6.98 -12.52 -10.71
N ASP A 103 6.12 -11.76 -10.05
CA ASP A 103 5.62 -10.51 -10.59
C ASP A 103 6.77 -9.50 -10.80
N SER A 104 6.76 -8.80 -11.92
CA SER A 104 7.61 -7.64 -12.16
C SER A 104 6.92 -6.39 -11.60
N ILE A 105 7.65 -5.62 -10.82
CA ILE A 105 7.13 -4.48 -10.08
C ILE A 105 7.63 -3.20 -10.75
N HIS A 106 6.70 -2.41 -11.29
CA HIS A 106 7.02 -1.13 -11.90
C HIS A 106 6.43 -0.02 -11.05
N ILE A 107 7.27 0.94 -10.66
CA ILE A 107 6.89 2.07 -9.83
C ILE A 107 6.98 3.33 -10.67
N VAL A 108 5.90 4.07 -10.76
CA VAL A 108 5.89 5.40 -11.35
C VAL A 108 5.84 6.42 -10.22
N ARG A 109 6.80 7.33 -10.20
CA ARG A 109 6.95 8.38 -9.18
C ARG A 109 6.80 9.76 -9.81
N SER A 110 5.97 10.60 -9.25
CA SER A 110 5.84 12.00 -9.64
C SER A 110 5.82 12.94 -8.44
N VAL A 111 6.07 14.21 -8.67
CA VAL A 111 5.98 15.26 -7.66
C VAL A 111 5.04 16.36 -8.12
N THR A 112 4.14 16.78 -7.23
CA THR A 112 3.23 17.89 -7.49
C THR A 112 3.09 18.72 -6.20
N ASN A 113 3.38 20.01 -6.29
CA ASN A 113 3.29 20.93 -5.15
C ASN A 113 4.04 20.46 -3.90
N GLY A 114 5.21 19.84 -4.07
CA GLY A 114 6.02 19.32 -2.97
C GLY A 114 5.52 18.01 -2.36
N CYS A 115 4.44 17.44 -2.88
CA CYS A 115 3.96 16.10 -2.53
C CYS A 115 4.44 15.07 -3.54
N TRP A 116 4.97 13.95 -3.05
CA TRP A 116 5.34 12.81 -3.88
C TRP A 116 4.14 11.86 -4.01
N SER A 117 3.85 11.48 -5.25
CA SER A 117 2.85 10.48 -5.60
C SER A 117 3.52 9.30 -6.28
N MET A 118 3.17 8.07 -5.89
CA MET A 118 3.73 6.87 -6.47
C MET A 118 2.64 5.85 -6.76
N GLN A 119 2.77 5.15 -7.88
CA GLN A 119 1.89 4.06 -8.29
C GLN A 119 2.71 2.82 -8.59
N VAL A 120 2.33 1.70 -8.00
CA VAL A 120 2.91 0.39 -8.29
C VAL A 120 2.05 -0.34 -9.31
N TYR A 121 2.65 -0.75 -10.40
CA TYR A 121 2.07 -1.59 -11.44
C TYR A 121 2.70 -2.98 -11.38
N LEU A 122 1.87 -4.02 -11.44
CA LEU A 122 2.30 -5.41 -11.38
C LEU A 122 2.11 -6.05 -12.75
N TYR A 123 3.19 -6.58 -13.31
CA TYR A 123 3.16 -7.32 -14.56
C TYR A 123 3.45 -8.79 -14.28
N ARG A 124 2.47 -9.63 -14.55
CA ARG A 124 2.59 -11.09 -14.48
C ARG A 124 3.14 -11.60 -15.82
N ARG A 125 4.14 -12.44 -15.71
CA ARG A 125 4.65 -13.21 -16.86
C ARG A 125 3.74 -14.39 -17.16
#